data_8603fbebb84088984c65b2fcec866935
#
_entry.id   8603fbebb84088984c65b2fcec866935
#
_cell.length_a   1.000
_cell.length_b   1.000
_cell.length_c   1.000
_cell.angle_alpha   90.00
_cell.angle_beta   90.00
_cell.angle_gamma   90.00
#
_symmetry.space_group_name_H-M   'P 1'
#
loop_
_entity.id
_entity.type
_entity.pdbx_description
1 polymer ?
#
loop_
_entity_poly.entity_id
_entity_poly.type
_entity_poly.pdbx_seq_one_letter_code
_entity_poly.pdbx_strand_id
1 'polypeptide(L)'
;MQKTISDWLNPVPLLAILRGIAPDEVDEVGDVLIELGYRILEVPLNSPDPYQSIEQLAKRYSGSALIGAGTALKPEQVPQVADAGGTLIVSPNLNPEVVKATKRMGMISVPGVFTPTEAFKALDAGADALKIFPGDAISPSYCKALRAVLPKGTLLVVTGGVNAVNLSDFLAVSNGAGIGSALYSPGKTVKQIRADALKFVHALTEESNG
;
A
#
# COMPACT_ATOMS: atom_id res chain seq x y z
N MET A 1 -7.80 -20.89 1.41
CA MET A 1 -8.42 -19.69 0.78
C MET A 1 -7.33 -18.64 0.63
N GLN A 2 -7.29 -17.94 -0.50
CA GLN A 2 -6.35 -16.83 -0.68
C GLN A 2 -6.78 -15.66 0.22
N LYS A 3 -5.82 -15.06 0.95
CA LYS A 3 -6.09 -13.90 1.80
C LYS A 3 -6.50 -12.69 0.96
N THR A 4 -7.48 -11.95 1.42
CA THR A 4 -7.91 -10.68 0.84
C THR A 4 -7.03 -9.53 1.35
N ILE A 5 -7.10 -8.35 0.72
CA ILE A 5 -6.38 -7.17 1.24
C ILE A 5 -6.86 -6.79 2.65
N SER A 6 -8.14 -7.02 2.98
CA SER A 6 -8.66 -6.80 4.33
C SER A 6 -7.97 -7.66 5.38
N ASP A 7 -7.64 -8.92 5.04
CA ASP A 7 -6.92 -9.82 5.95
C ASP A 7 -5.49 -9.32 6.21
N TRP A 8 -4.87 -8.72 5.19
CA TRP A 8 -3.52 -8.17 5.30
C TRP A 8 -3.45 -6.81 6.01
N LEU A 9 -4.52 -6.01 5.98
CA LEU A 9 -4.64 -4.76 6.72
C LEU A 9 -4.88 -4.96 8.22
N ASN A 10 -5.10 -6.19 8.68
CA ASN A 10 -5.36 -6.49 10.07
C ASN A 10 -4.17 -7.29 10.67
N PRO A 11 -3.63 -6.94 11.84
CA PRO A 11 -4.07 -5.89 12.77
C PRO A 11 -3.46 -4.49 12.51
N VAL A 12 -2.47 -4.37 11.62
CA VAL A 12 -1.78 -3.11 11.32
C VAL A 12 -2.25 -2.59 9.97
N PRO A 13 -3.16 -1.60 9.91
CA PRO A 13 -3.77 -1.12 8.68
C PRO A 13 -2.84 -0.18 7.88
N LEU A 14 -1.56 -0.58 7.77
CA LEU A 14 -0.52 0.21 7.13
C LEU A 14 0.10 -0.54 5.94
N LEU A 15 0.29 0.19 4.86
CA LEU A 15 0.99 -0.23 3.66
C LEU A 15 2.31 0.55 3.58
N ALA A 16 3.44 -0.16 3.64
CA ALA A 16 4.77 0.45 3.55
C ALA A 16 5.16 0.67 2.09
N ILE A 17 5.49 1.91 1.75
CA ILE A 17 5.91 2.32 0.41
C ILE A 17 7.42 2.57 0.42
N LEU A 18 8.18 1.66 -0.17
CA LEU A 18 9.64 1.68 -0.16
C LEU A 18 10.22 2.37 -1.41
N ARG A 19 9.80 3.62 -1.63
CA ARG A 19 10.21 4.38 -2.82
C ARG A 19 11.69 4.70 -2.83
N GLY A 20 12.38 4.23 -3.86
CA GLY A 20 13.81 4.45 -4.06
C GLY A 20 14.69 3.44 -3.36
N ILE A 21 14.10 2.40 -2.74
CA ILE A 21 14.87 1.32 -2.11
C ILE A 21 15.65 0.53 -3.17
N ALA A 22 16.87 0.13 -2.82
CA ALA A 22 17.72 -0.72 -3.64
C ALA A 22 17.77 -2.16 -3.10
N PRO A 23 18.11 -3.16 -3.94
CA PRO A 23 18.12 -4.57 -3.53
C PRO A 23 19.05 -4.91 -2.37
N ASP A 24 20.12 -4.14 -2.19
CA ASP A 24 21.12 -4.38 -1.13
C ASP A 24 20.65 -3.97 0.27
N GLU A 25 19.62 -3.11 0.38
CA GLU A 25 19.07 -2.68 1.67
C GLU A 25 17.67 -3.25 1.97
N VAL A 26 16.99 -3.84 0.96
CA VAL A 26 15.57 -4.20 1.06
C VAL A 26 15.29 -5.26 2.13
N ASP A 27 16.21 -6.19 2.34
CA ASP A 27 16.03 -7.27 3.33
C ASP A 27 16.04 -6.74 4.76
N GLU A 28 17.01 -5.88 5.12
CA GLU A 28 17.10 -5.29 6.46
C GLU A 28 15.90 -4.38 6.77
N VAL A 29 15.49 -3.59 5.78
CA VAL A 29 14.30 -2.73 5.91
C VAL A 29 13.04 -3.59 6.07
N GLY A 30 12.90 -4.63 5.27
CA GLY A 30 11.80 -5.58 5.34
C GLY A 30 11.71 -6.25 6.71
N ASP A 31 12.84 -6.75 7.26
CA ASP A 31 12.88 -7.39 8.58
C ASP A 31 12.33 -6.48 9.68
N VAL A 32 12.78 -5.22 9.70
CA VAL A 32 12.30 -4.23 10.66
C VAL A 32 10.80 -4.00 10.57
N LEU A 33 10.27 -3.86 9.35
CA LEU A 33 8.84 -3.60 9.17
C LEU A 33 7.98 -4.81 9.55
N ILE A 34 8.40 -6.03 9.15
CA ILE A 34 7.68 -7.26 9.51
C ILE A 34 7.70 -7.51 11.01
N GLU A 35 8.84 -7.29 11.68
CA GLU A 35 8.96 -7.38 13.15
C GLU A 35 7.98 -6.43 13.85
N LEU A 36 7.79 -5.22 13.32
CA LEU A 36 6.87 -4.21 13.86
C LEU A 36 5.40 -4.42 13.45
N GLY A 37 5.09 -5.51 12.76
CA GLY A 37 3.72 -5.90 12.45
C GLY A 37 3.21 -5.45 11.10
N TYR A 38 3.99 -4.73 10.28
CA TYR A 38 3.59 -4.43 8.92
C TYR A 38 3.42 -5.72 8.12
N ARG A 39 2.40 -5.78 7.29
CA ARG A 39 2.09 -6.98 6.48
C ARG A 39 1.88 -6.66 4.99
N ILE A 40 1.94 -5.40 4.59
CA ILE A 40 1.84 -4.98 3.19
C ILE A 40 3.04 -4.09 2.86
N LEU A 41 3.90 -4.55 1.96
CA LEU A 41 5.07 -3.82 1.50
C LEU A 41 5.03 -3.71 -0.03
N GLU A 42 5.16 -2.49 -0.55
CA GLU A 42 5.27 -2.25 -1.99
C GLU A 42 6.59 -1.54 -2.35
N VAL A 43 7.21 -2.01 -3.42
CA VAL A 43 8.36 -1.37 -4.04
C VAL A 43 7.89 -0.64 -5.29
N PRO A 44 7.95 0.69 -5.33
CA PRO A 44 7.59 1.44 -6.53
C PRO A 44 8.49 1.09 -7.71
N LEU A 45 7.89 0.85 -8.89
CA LEU A 45 8.62 0.44 -10.11
C LEU A 45 9.58 1.51 -10.66
N ASN A 46 9.58 2.70 -10.09
CA ASN A 46 10.58 3.74 -10.35
C ASN A 46 11.71 3.78 -9.31
N SER A 47 11.87 2.71 -8.52
CA SER A 47 13.03 2.48 -7.64
C SER A 47 14.17 1.80 -8.42
N PRO A 48 15.41 1.77 -7.91
CA PRO A 48 16.50 0.97 -8.50
C PRO A 48 16.17 -0.53 -8.47
N ASP A 49 16.35 -1.21 -9.59
CA ASP A 49 16.16 -2.66 -9.76
C ASP A 49 14.93 -3.23 -8.99
N PRO A 50 13.71 -2.67 -9.21
CA PRO A 50 12.56 -2.89 -8.34
C PRO A 50 12.08 -4.35 -8.35
N TYR A 51 12.22 -5.05 -9.47
CA TYR A 51 11.81 -6.46 -9.58
C TYR A 51 12.72 -7.36 -8.74
N GLN A 52 14.02 -7.06 -8.64
CA GLN A 52 14.93 -7.79 -7.76
C GLN A 52 14.58 -7.58 -6.29
N SER A 53 14.28 -6.34 -5.88
CA SER A 53 13.81 -6.03 -4.53
C SER A 53 12.48 -6.74 -4.19
N ILE A 54 11.53 -6.77 -5.14
CA ILE A 54 10.27 -7.50 -4.98
C ILE A 54 10.53 -9.00 -4.81
N GLU A 55 11.41 -9.58 -5.64
CA GLU A 55 11.74 -11.00 -5.57
C GLU A 55 12.35 -11.40 -4.22
N GLN A 56 13.29 -10.61 -3.70
CA GLN A 56 13.90 -10.83 -2.38
C GLN A 56 12.84 -10.80 -1.28
N LEU A 57 12.01 -9.75 -1.22
CA LEU A 57 10.94 -9.65 -0.23
C LEU A 57 9.91 -10.78 -0.36
N ALA A 58 9.49 -11.11 -1.58
CA ALA A 58 8.49 -12.15 -1.83
C ALA A 58 9.00 -13.54 -1.40
N LYS A 59 10.27 -13.86 -1.67
CA LYS A 59 10.90 -15.10 -1.19
C LYS A 59 11.02 -15.12 0.33
N ARG A 60 11.49 -14.01 0.93
CA ARG A 60 11.77 -13.90 2.36
C ARG A 60 10.49 -13.98 3.20
N TYR A 61 9.41 -13.35 2.75
CA TYR A 61 8.17 -13.23 3.53
C TYR A 61 6.98 -14.01 2.92
N SER A 62 7.29 -15.06 2.17
CA SER A 62 6.27 -15.92 1.55
C SER A 62 5.20 -16.35 2.56
N GLY A 63 3.92 -16.04 2.27
CA GLY A 63 2.78 -16.37 3.12
C GLY A 63 2.62 -15.55 4.42
N SER A 64 3.63 -14.76 4.81
CA SER A 64 3.62 -13.93 6.03
C SER A 64 3.36 -12.44 5.76
N ALA A 65 3.57 -11.97 4.53
CA ALA A 65 3.27 -10.62 4.10
C ALA A 65 2.77 -10.58 2.64
N LEU A 66 2.05 -9.51 2.30
CA LEU A 66 1.62 -9.16 0.96
C LEU A 66 2.69 -8.26 0.34
N ILE A 67 3.45 -8.79 -0.61
CA ILE A 67 4.53 -8.10 -1.28
C ILE A 67 4.13 -7.77 -2.72
N GLY A 68 4.50 -6.58 -3.21
CA GLY A 68 4.25 -6.26 -4.60
C GLY A 68 4.84 -4.93 -5.06
N ALA A 69 4.30 -4.43 -6.14
CA ALA A 69 4.77 -3.23 -6.80
C ALA A 69 3.88 -2.02 -6.53
N GLY A 70 4.50 -0.86 -6.34
CA GLY A 70 3.86 0.43 -6.49
C GLY A 70 4.21 1.10 -7.80
N THR A 71 3.50 2.17 -8.13
CA THR A 71 3.75 2.97 -9.34
C THR A 71 3.73 2.12 -10.64
N ALA A 72 2.88 1.09 -10.66
CA ALA A 72 2.61 0.30 -11.86
C ALA A 72 1.64 1.08 -12.76
N LEU A 73 2.11 1.48 -13.95
CA LEU A 73 1.39 2.38 -14.86
C LEU A 73 0.89 1.69 -16.13
N LYS A 74 1.49 0.55 -16.46
CA LYS A 74 1.26 -0.17 -17.72
C LYS A 74 0.91 -1.63 -17.47
N PRO A 75 -0.03 -2.23 -18.22
CA PRO A 75 -0.42 -3.62 -18.03
C PRO A 75 0.74 -4.60 -18.22
N GLU A 76 1.73 -4.26 -19.07
CA GLU A 76 2.91 -5.09 -19.33
C GLU A 76 3.84 -5.26 -18.12
N GLN A 77 3.73 -4.37 -17.12
CA GLN A 77 4.50 -4.45 -15.88
C GLN A 77 3.95 -5.53 -14.93
N VAL A 78 2.67 -5.87 -15.05
CA VAL A 78 2.01 -6.81 -14.12
C VAL A 78 2.60 -8.22 -14.19
N PRO A 79 2.81 -8.85 -15.36
CA PRO A 79 3.48 -10.14 -15.45
C PRO A 79 4.89 -10.12 -14.83
N GLN A 80 5.66 -9.04 -15.05
CA GLN A 80 7.02 -8.93 -14.50
C GLN A 80 7.03 -8.92 -12.97
N VAL A 81 6.02 -8.27 -12.35
CA VAL A 81 5.84 -8.31 -10.89
C VAL A 81 5.45 -9.71 -10.42
N ALA A 82 4.57 -10.39 -11.15
CA ALA A 82 4.18 -11.77 -10.82
C ALA A 82 5.38 -12.74 -10.94
N ASP A 83 6.19 -12.61 -11.98
CA ASP A 83 7.41 -13.41 -12.19
C ASP A 83 8.42 -13.20 -11.06
N ALA A 84 8.48 -11.98 -10.48
CA ALA A 84 9.25 -11.66 -9.28
C ALA A 84 8.59 -12.17 -7.98
N GLY A 85 7.46 -12.88 -8.05
CA GLY A 85 6.75 -13.40 -6.88
C GLY A 85 5.85 -12.39 -6.16
N GLY A 86 5.70 -11.18 -6.70
CA GLY A 86 4.78 -10.17 -6.16
C GLY A 86 3.31 -10.57 -6.38
N THR A 87 2.46 -10.23 -5.41
CA THR A 87 1.02 -10.55 -5.44
C THR A 87 0.13 -9.33 -5.25
N LEU A 88 0.73 -8.13 -5.26
CA LEU A 88 0.05 -6.84 -5.11
C LEU A 88 0.49 -5.87 -6.21
N ILE A 89 -0.47 -5.15 -6.79
CA ILE A 89 -0.24 -4.02 -7.69
C ILE A 89 -0.91 -2.77 -7.12
N VAL A 90 -0.11 -1.74 -6.89
CA VAL A 90 -0.55 -0.41 -6.48
C VAL A 90 -0.19 0.59 -7.58
N SER A 91 -1.13 1.45 -7.96
CA SER A 91 -0.92 2.49 -8.97
C SER A 91 -1.18 3.88 -8.37
N PRO A 92 -0.54 4.95 -8.85
CA PRO A 92 -0.85 6.31 -8.42
C PRO A 92 -2.10 6.87 -9.10
N ASN A 93 -2.56 6.24 -10.18
CA ASN A 93 -3.69 6.65 -11.02
C ASN A 93 -4.56 5.44 -11.36
N LEU A 94 -5.69 5.69 -11.97
CA LEU A 94 -6.54 4.65 -12.54
C LEU A 94 -6.16 4.39 -14.00
N ASN A 95 -5.69 3.18 -14.26
CA ASN A 95 -5.66 2.57 -15.59
C ASN A 95 -6.44 1.24 -15.51
N PRO A 96 -7.67 1.16 -16.08
CA PRO A 96 -8.48 -0.06 -16.01
C PRO A 96 -7.79 -1.30 -16.58
N GLU A 97 -6.90 -1.14 -17.57
CA GLU A 97 -6.18 -2.27 -18.15
C GLU A 97 -5.11 -2.85 -17.21
N VAL A 98 -4.48 -1.99 -16.37
CA VAL A 98 -3.62 -2.46 -15.28
C VAL A 98 -4.43 -3.26 -14.26
N VAL A 99 -5.60 -2.74 -13.84
CA VAL A 99 -6.49 -3.45 -12.91
C VAL A 99 -6.89 -4.81 -13.47
N LYS A 100 -7.40 -4.85 -14.70
CA LYS A 100 -7.81 -6.12 -15.36
C LYS A 100 -6.63 -7.10 -15.53
N ALA A 101 -5.44 -6.62 -15.90
CA ALA A 101 -4.25 -7.45 -16.00
C ALA A 101 -3.90 -8.06 -14.65
N THR A 102 -3.93 -7.26 -13.57
CA THR A 102 -3.70 -7.69 -12.19
C THR A 102 -4.68 -8.78 -11.77
N LYS A 103 -5.97 -8.59 -12.06
CA LYS A 103 -7.01 -9.56 -11.70
C LYS A 103 -6.89 -10.87 -12.50
N ARG A 104 -6.50 -10.82 -13.80
CA ARG A 104 -6.24 -12.04 -14.60
C ARG A 104 -5.09 -12.87 -14.04
N MET A 105 -4.11 -12.23 -13.36
CA MET A 105 -2.99 -12.91 -12.71
C MET A 105 -3.32 -13.39 -11.28
N GLY A 106 -4.57 -13.20 -10.80
CA GLY A 106 -4.97 -13.56 -9.45
C GLY A 106 -4.36 -12.69 -8.34
N MET A 107 -3.81 -11.52 -8.71
CA MET A 107 -3.16 -10.58 -7.78
C MET A 107 -4.17 -9.59 -7.19
N ILE A 108 -3.79 -8.95 -6.09
CA ILE A 108 -4.53 -7.86 -5.45
C ILE A 108 -4.24 -6.55 -6.18
N SER A 109 -5.30 -5.81 -6.55
CA SER A 109 -5.23 -4.54 -7.27
C SER A 109 -5.72 -3.36 -6.42
N VAL A 110 -4.86 -2.35 -6.26
CA VAL A 110 -5.13 -1.12 -5.49
C VAL A 110 -4.81 0.11 -6.36
N PRO A 111 -5.66 0.44 -7.34
CA PRO A 111 -5.47 1.62 -8.20
C PRO A 111 -5.68 2.92 -7.44
N GLY A 112 -4.94 3.97 -7.85
CA GLY A 112 -5.12 5.33 -7.38
C GLY A 112 -6.33 5.99 -8.00
N VAL A 113 -7.12 6.67 -7.17
CA VAL A 113 -8.31 7.43 -7.56
C VAL A 113 -8.37 8.73 -6.77
N PHE A 114 -8.96 9.76 -7.37
CA PHE A 114 -9.17 11.05 -6.72
C PHE A 114 -10.62 11.55 -6.86
N THR A 115 -11.42 10.96 -7.74
CA THR A 115 -12.80 11.37 -7.99
C THR A 115 -13.76 10.17 -7.86
N PRO A 116 -15.06 10.41 -7.59
CA PRO A 116 -16.06 9.34 -7.62
C PRO A 116 -16.09 8.59 -8.96
N THR A 117 -15.94 9.30 -10.09
CA THR A 117 -15.93 8.67 -11.42
C THR A 117 -14.79 7.66 -11.57
N GLU A 118 -13.59 8.01 -11.09
CA GLU A 118 -12.46 7.08 -11.10
C GLU A 118 -12.69 5.90 -10.15
N ALA A 119 -13.24 6.18 -8.95
CA ALA A 119 -13.53 5.14 -7.97
C ALA A 119 -14.48 4.06 -8.53
N PHE A 120 -15.60 4.46 -9.14
CA PHE A 120 -16.53 3.52 -9.77
C PHE A 120 -15.89 2.76 -10.93
N LYS A 121 -15.15 3.44 -11.82
CA LYS A 121 -14.43 2.77 -12.92
C LYS A 121 -13.37 1.77 -12.42
N ALA A 122 -12.72 2.06 -11.30
CA ALA A 122 -11.77 1.14 -10.68
C ALA A 122 -12.46 -0.13 -10.17
N LEU A 123 -13.59 0.03 -9.48
CA LEU A 123 -14.41 -1.08 -8.97
C LEU A 123 -14.97 -1.93 -10.13
N ASP A 124 -15.48 -1.30 -11.18
CA ASP A 124 -15.98 -1.97 -12.39
C ASP A 124 -14.87 -2.79 -13.09
N ALA A 125 -13.62 -2.32 -13.02
CA ALA A 125 -12.47 -3.06 -13.54
C ALA A 125 -12.02 -4.22 -12.63
N GLY A 126 -12.56 -4.33 -11.40
CA GLY A 126 -12.30 -5.40 -10.44
C GLY A 126 -11.27 -5.06 -9.35
N ALA A 127 -11.05 -3.77 -9.03
CA ALA A 127 -10.15 -3.36 -7.95
C ALA A 127 -10.57 -3.96 -6.59
N ASP A 128 -9.60 -4.44 -5.79
CA ASP A 128 -9.84 -5.02 -4.46
C ASP A 128 -9.91 -3.95 -3.37
N ALA A 129 -9.24 -2.81 -3.59
CA ALA A 129 -9.32 -1.61 -2.76
C ALA A 129 -9.01 -0.38 -3.61
N LEU A 130 -9.34 0.80 -3.12
CA LEU A 130 -9.06 2.08 -3.76
C LEU A 130 -7.99 2.83 -2.98
N LYS A 131 -6.89 3.20 -3.65
CA LYS A 131 -5.91 4.14 -3.11
C LYS A 131 -6.40 5.56 -3.34
N ILE A 132 -6.70 6.30 -2.27
CA ILE A 132 -7.01 7.72 -2.37
C ILE A 132 -5.69 8.50 -2.39
N PHE A 133 -5.42 9.16 -3.53
CA PHE A 133 -4.12 9.79 -3.77
C PHE A 133 -4.26 11.04 -4.68
N PRO A 134 -3.57 12.15 -4.36
CA PRO A 134 -2.71 12.37 -3.18
C PRO A 134 -3.51 12.75 -1.93
N GLY A 135 -3.17 12.14 -0.77
CA GLY A 135 -3.89 12.32 0.48
C GLY A 135 -3.69 13.70 1.13
N ASP A 136 -2.56 14.36 0.86
CA ASP A 136 -2.27 15.73 1.31
C ASP A 136 -3.11 16.81 0.61
N ALA A 137 -3.76 16.47 -0.49
CA ALA A 137 -4.71 17.36 -1.19
C ALA A 137 -6.16 17.20 -0.71
N ILE A 138 -6.43 16.33 0.28
CA ILE A 138 -7.79 16.04 0.77
C ILE A 138 -7.84 16.13 2.30
N SER A 139 -9.08 16.18 2.82
CA SER A 139 -9.37 16.05 4.24
C SER A 139 -10.07 14.71 4.54
N PRO A 140 -10.12 14.26 5.81
CA PRO A 140 -10.94 13.12 6.19
C PRO A 140 -12.41 13.24 5.78
N SER A 141 -12.97 14.46 5.75
CA SER A 141 -14.35 14.69 5.29
C SER A 141 -14.56 14.33 3.82
N TYR A 142 -13.55 14.47 2.97
CA TYR A 142 -13.60 14.01 1.58
C TYR A 142 -13.77 12.49 1.50
N CYS A 143 -12.96 11.74 2.24
CA CYS A 143 -13.06 10.27 2.29
C CYS A 143 -14.44 9.83 2.81
N LYS A 144 -14.97 10.52 3.83
CA LYS A 144 -16.31 10.26 4.36
C LYS A 144 -17.40 10.49 3.29
N ALA A 145 -17.31 11.59 2.54
CA ALA A 145 -18.26 11.89 1.46
C ALA A 145 -18.15 10.88 0.32
N LEU A 146 -16.94 10.49 -0.08
CA LEU A 146 -16.73 9.46 -1.09
C LEU A 146 -17.30 8.10 -0.64
N ARG A 147 -17.05 7.70 0.60
CA ARG A 147 -17.58 6.45 1.18
C ARG A 147 -19.12 6.41 1.18
N ALA A 148 -19.80 7.55 1.34
CA ALA A 148 -21.26 7.61 1.37
C ALA A 148 -21.92 7.19 0.05
N VAL A 149 -21.20 7.30 -1.08
CA VAL A 149 -21.73 6.96 -2.42
C VAL A 149 -21.17 5.65 -2.96
N LEU A 150 -20.06 5.14 -2.41
CA LEU A 150 -19.46 3.88 -2.85
C LEU A 150 -20.25 2.65 -2.35
N PRO A 151 -20.17 1.51 -3.06
CA PRO A 151 -20.74 0.25 -2.59
C PRO A 151 -20.27 -0.10 -1.17
N LYS A 152 -21.17 -0.65 -0.35
CA LYS A 152 -20.82 -1.10 1.01
C LYS A 152 -19.68 -2.12 0.94
N GLY A 153 -18.70 -1.98 1.83
CA GLY A 153 -17.54 -2.86 1.89
C GLY A 153 -16.38 -2.44 0.99
N THR A 154 -16.51 -1.35 0.21
CA THR A 154 -15.37 -0.81 -0.55
C THR A 154 -14.26 -0.41 0.41
N LEU A 155 -13.05 -0.95 0.20
CA LEU A 155 -11.87 -0.65 1.01
C LEU A 155 -11.16 0.59 0.45
N LEU A 156 -10.87 1.55 1.34
CA LEU A 156 -10.14 2.77 1.03
C LEU A 156 -8.79 2.76 1.76
N VAL A 157 -7.72 3.08 1.04
CA VAL A 157 -6.34 3.23 1.56
C VAL A 157 -5.87 4.64 1.21
N VAL A 158 -5.78 5.52 2.19
CA VAL A 158 -5.31 6.90 1.97
C VAL A 158 -3.79 6.91 1.86
N THR A 159 -3.26 7.59 0.84
CA THR A 159 -1.82 7.62 0.56
C THR A 159 -1.37 9.02 0.12
N GLY A 160 -0.20 9.44 0.60
CA GLY A 160 0.36 10.78 0.38
C GLY A 160 0.06 11.73 1.54
N GLY A 161 1.10 12.32 2.11
CA GLY A 161 0.99 13.25 3.23
C GLY A 161 0.58 12.62 4.57
N VAL A 162 0.34 11.30 4.63
CA VAL A 162 0.00 10.61 5.89
C VAL A 162 1.25 10.52 6.76
N ASN A 163 1.10 10.90 8.02
CA ASN A 163 2.12 10.86 9.07
C ASN A 163 1.50 10.43 10.40
N ALA A 164 2.31 10.23 11.44
CA ALA A 164 1.82 9.74 12.73
C ALA A 164 0.82 10.68 13.44
N VAL A 165 0.83 11.99 13.08
CA VAL A 165 -0.07 12.98 13.71
C VAL A 165 -1.48 12.92 13.09
N ASN A 166 -1.58 12.73 11.76
CA ASN A 166 -2.86 12.73 11.05
C ASN A 166 -3.39 11.32 10.74
N LEU A 167 -2.66 10.27 11.15
CA LEU A 167 -3.01 8.89 10.85
C LEU A 167 -4.40 8.53 11.36
N SER A 168 -4.70 8.85 12.61
CA SER A 168 -5.97 8.53 13.25
C SER A 168 -7.16 9.15 12.53
N ASP A 169 -7.07 10.42 12.15
CA ASP A 169 -8.12 11.12 11.42
C ASP A 169 -8.46 10.43 10.09
N PHE A 170 -7.44 9.95 9.39
CA PHE A 170 -7.65 9.20 8.14
C PHE A 170 -8.18 7.79 8.40
N LEU A 171 -7.70 7.07 9.41
CA LEU A 171 -8.18 5.73 9.72
C LEU A 171 -9.64 5.72 10.20
N ALA A 172 -10.11 6.79 10.85
CA ALA A 172 -11.52 6.94 11.21
C ALA A 172 -12.48 6.92 9.99
N VAL A 173 -11.97 7.20 8.79
CA VAL A 173 -12.76 7.28 7.53
C VAL A 173 -12.26 6.37 6.42
N SER A 174 -11.18 5.61 6.63
CA SER A 174 -10.60 4.67 5.67
C SER A 174 -10.34 3.30 6.32
N ASN A 175 -9.84 2.36 5.54
CA ASN A 175 -9.51 1.01 6.02
C ASN A 175 -8.01 0.82 6.21
N GLY A 176 -7.21 1.78 5.77
CA GLY A 176 -5.77 1.73 5.89
C GLY A 176 -5.10 2.98 5.34
N ALA A 177 -3.81 3.06 5.58
CA ALA A 177 -2.97 4.15 5.11
C ALA A 177 -1.68 3.64 4.44
N GLY A 178 -1.33 4.25 3.31
CA GLY A 178 -0.05 4.02 2.65
C GLY A 178 0.98 5.05 3.11
N ILE A 179 2.06 4.58 3.73
CA ILE A 179 3.09 5.44 4.32
C ILE A 179 4.34 5.40 3.44
N GLY A 180 4.68 6.55 2.87
CA GLY A 180 5.87 6.72 2.01
C GLY A 180 7.02 7.42 2.73
N SER A 181 7.33 8.65 2.36
CA SER A 181 8.51 9.40 2.83
C SER A 181 8.60 9.60 4.34
N ALA A 182 7.48 9.59 5.05
CA ALA A 182 7.46 9.63 6.50
C ALA A 182 8.04 8.35 7.14
N LEU A 183 7.98 7.22 6.43
CA LEU A 183 8.52 5.93 6.87
C LEU A 183 9.92 5.69 6.28
N TYR A 184 10.01 5.69 4.95
CA TYR A 184 11.21 5.36 4.21
C TYR A 184 11.59 6.47 3.21
N SER A 185 12.88 6.77 3.14
CA SER A 185 13.51 7.50 2.03
C SER A 185 14.96 7.02 1.88
N PRO A 186 15.53 7.05 0.66
CA PRO A 186 16.93 6.68 0.44
C PRO A 186 17.88 7.42 1.39
N GLY A 187 18.85 6.71 1.94
CA GLY A 187 19.84 7.23 2.88
C GLY A 187 19.41 7.25 4.36
N LYS A 188 18.15 6.88 4.70
CA LYS A 188 17.79 6.61 6.10
C LYS A 188 18.47 5.33 6.58
N THR A 189 19.04 5.39 7.78
CA THR A 189 19.55 4.18 8.43
C THR A 189 18.40 3.28 8.90
N VAL A 190 18.62 1.99 9.00
CA VAL A 190 17.66 1.00 9.55
C VAL A 190 17.13 1.43 10.93
N LYS A 191 18.00 2.02 11.77
CA LYS A 191 17.59 2.57 13.08
C LYS A 191 16.59 3.72 12.95
N GLN A 192 16.76 4.61 11.98
CA GLN A 192 15.81 5.70 11.71
C GLN A 192 14.49 5.16 11.18
N ILE A 193 14.53 4.19 10.26
CA ILE A 193 13.33 3.54 9.71
C ILE A 193 12.55 2.85 10.83
N ARG A 194 13.22 2.11 11.73
CA ARG A 194 12.59 1.50 12.91
C ARG A 194 11.92 2.54 13.80
N ALA A 195 12.61 3.64 14.09
CA ALA A 195 12.07 4.70 14.92
C ALA A 195 10.83 5.35 14.28
N ASP A 196 10.86 5.58 12.96
CA ASP A 196 9.73 6.15 12.25
C ASP A 196 8.55 5.15 12.15
N ALA A 197 8.82 3.87 11.88
CA ALA A 197 7.80 2.82 11.85
C ALA A 197 7.10 2.65 13.21
N LEU A 198 7.84 2.71 14.32
CA LEU A 198 7.30 2.65 15.68
C LEU A 198 6.33 3.81 16.00
N LYS A 199 6.58 5.03 15.48
CA LYS A 199 5.65 6.16 15.67
C LYS A 199 4.25 5.84 15.12
N PHE A 200 4.19 5.19 13.95
CA PHE A 200 2.92 4.79 13.36
C PHE A 200 2.24 3.66 14.16
N VAL A 201 3.01 2.67 14.63
CA VAL A 201 2.47 1.58 15.45
C VAL A 201 1.94 2.10 16.77
N HIS A 202 2.65 3.04 17.44
CA HIS A 202 2.17 3.67 18.67
C HIS A 202 0.89 4.48 18.43
N ALA A 203 0.82 5.26 17.34
CA ALA A 203 -0.38 6.00 16.99
C ALA A 203 -1.62 5.11 16.83
N LEU A 204 -1.46 3.84 16.42
CA LEU A 204 -2.56 2.87 16.35
C LEU A 204 -3.01 2.37 17.72
N THR A 205 -2.10 2.30 18.71
CA THR A 205 -2.40 1.74 20.03
C THR A 205 -3.00 2.77 21.01
N GLU A 206 -2.70 4.05 20.83
CA GLU A 206 -3.25 5.12 21.66
C GLU A 206 -4.79 5.26 21.49
N GLU A 207 -5.32 4.97 20.30
CA GLU A 207 -6.76 4.97 20.04
C GLU A 207 -7.52 3.80 20.67
N SER A 208 -6.84 2.66 20.92
CA SER A 208 -7.50 1.49 21.50
C SER A 208 -7.79 1.64 23.00
N ASN A 209 -7.29 2.70 23.64
CA ASN A 209 -7.39 2.97 25.08
C ASN A 209 -8.19 4.23 25.43
N GLY A 210 -8.80 4.91 24.50
CA GLY A 210 -9.67 6.08 24.69
C GLY A 210 -11.10 5.77 24.26
#